data_d40b46517a448353762d8bbb43a0eb52
#
_entry.id   d40b46517a448353762d8bbb43a0eb52
#
_cell.length_a   1.000
_cell.length_b   1.000
_cell.length_c   1.000
_cell.angle_alpha   90.00
_cell.angle_beta   90.00
_cell.angle_gamma   90.00
#
_symmetry.space_group_name_H-M   'P 1'
#
loop_
_entity.id
_entity.type
_entity.pdbx_description
1 polymer ?
#
loop_
_entity_poly.entity_id
_entity_poly.type
_entity_poly.pdbx_seq_one_letter_code
_entity_poly.pdbx_strand_id
1 'polypeptide(L)'
;MGKVIVFGSLNMDVSIEADKMPQQGETIGGKNLVTSPGGKGANQAVAAARMGADVHMIGAVGADSFGQDLKQSLIGYGVNAEQVEELSGVSTGVAVIVRVGGDNRIILDHGANHVRTVDDVKTVLDRIAEPGDVFLTQFECELSTTFELIRYAHELG
;
A
#
# COMPACT_ATOMS: atom_id res chain seq x y z
N MET A 1 -17.94 14.82 10.54
CA MET A 1 -17.39 13.48 10.78
C MET A 1 -15.92 13.57 10.40
N GLY A 2 -15.01 13.15 11.27
CA GLY A 2 -13.58 13.27 10.97
C GLY A 2 -13.18 12.43 9.75
N LYS A 3 -12.08 12.80 9.09
CA LYS A 3 -11.48 12.04 7.98
C LYS A 3 -10.79 10.78 8.50
N VAL A 4 -10.59 9.81 7.64
CA VAL A 4 -9.66 8.70 7.87
C VAL A 4 -8.41 8.95 7.03
N ILE A 5 -7.29 9.19 7.69
CA ILE A 5 -5.99 9.41 7.05
C ILE A 5 -5.19 8.12 7.16
N VAL A 6 -4.95 7.48 6.04
CA VAL A 6 -4.22 6.20 5.98
C VAL A 6 -2.79 6.44 5.53
N PHE A 7 -1.82 6.13 6.38
CA PHE A 7 -0.42 5.97 5.98
C PHE A 7 -0.09 4.50 5.85
N GLY A 8 0.29 4.03 4.66
CA GLY A 8 0.53 2.60 4.48
C GLY A 8 0.96 2.19 3.08
N SER A 9 1.09 0.88 2.92
CA SER A 9 1.61 0.23 1.72
C SER A 9 0.62 0.22 0.56
N LEU A 10 1.20 0.34 -0.64
CA LEU A 10 0.55 0.13 -1.93
C LEU A 10 1.38 -0.91 -2.70
N ASN A 11 0.80 -2.05 -3.02
CA ASN A 11 1.48 -3.12 -3.73
C ASN A 11 0.67 -3.58 -4.93
N MET A 12 1.34 -3.92 -6.03
CA MET A 12 0.72 -4.72 -7.07
C MET A 12 0.89 -6.20 -6.72
N ASP A 13 -0.21 -6.90 -6.52
CA ASP A 13 -0.22 -8.33 -6.29
C ASP A 13 -0.13 -9.06 -7.64
N VAL A 14 0.91 -9.86 -7.84
CA VAL A 14 1.12 -10.71 -9.02
C VAL A 14 0.97 -12.17 -8.57
N SER A 15 -0.16 -12.77 -8.88
CA SER A 15 -0.55 -14.10 -8.40
C SER A 15 -0.56 -15.13 -9.50
N ILE A 16 0.04 -16.30 -9.26
CA ILE A 16 0.05 -17.44 -10.17
C ILE A 16 -0.26 -18.74 -9.42
N GLU A 17 -0.97 -19.66 -10.04
CA GLU A 17 -1.19 -21.01 -9.52
C GLU A 17 -0.18 -21.98 -10.12
N ALA A 18 0.34 -22.91 -9.30
CA ALA A 18 1.17 -24.02 -9.72
C ALA A 18 0.76 -25.30 -8.98
N ASP A 19 1.05 -26.44 -9.57
CA ASP A 19 0.73 -27.73 -8.96
C ASP A 19 1.70 -28.09 -7.83
N LYS A 20 2.91 -27.52 -7.84
CA LYS A 20 3.93 -27.63 -6.79
C LYS A 20 4.83 -26.40 -6.77
N MET A 21 5.60 -26.22 -5.71
CA MET A 21 6.72 -25.26 -5.71
C MET A 21 7.89 -25.82 -6.53
N PRO A 22 8.52 -25.00 -7.40
CA PRO A 22 9.71 -25.45 -8.14
C PRO A 22 10.88 -25.69 -7.19
N GLN A 23 11.67 -26.70 -7.48
CA GLN A 23 12.96 -26.94 -6.81
C GLN A 23 14.04 -26.02 -7.38
N GLN A 24 15.20 -25.99 -6.74
CA GLN A 24 16.33 -25.19 -7.23
C GLN A 24 16.70 -25.60 -8.68
N GLY A 25 16.69 -24.59 -9.57
CA GLY A 25 16.98 -24.79 -11.00
C GLY A 25 15.85 -25.40 -11.83
N GLU A 26 14.70 -25.73 -11.22
CA GLU A 26 13.55 -26.30 -11.92
C GLU A 26 12.67 -25.19 -12.54
N THR A 27 12.22 -25.39 -13.76
CA THR A 27 11.18 -24.60 -14.41
C THR A 27 9.91 -25.43 -14.51
N ILE A 28 8.81 -24.88 -14.00
CA ILE A 28 7.49 -25.51 -14.07
C ILE A 28 6.48 -24.60 -14.78
N GLY A 29 5.42 -25.19 -15.32
CA GLY A 29 4.27 -24.42 -15.83
C GLY A 29 3.39 -23.94 -14.68
N GLY A 30 2.87 -22.70 -14.80
CA GLY A 30 1.81 -22.18 -13.96
C GLY A 30 0.58 -21.82 -14.80
N LYS A 31 -0.52 -21.48 -14.12
CA LYS A 31 -1.80 -21.08 -14.72
C LYS A 31 -2.45 -19.95 -13.91
N ASN A 32 -3.48 -19.34 -14.49
CA ASN A 32 -4.29 -18.32 -13.80
C ASN A 32 -3.43 -17.17 -13.25
N LEU A 33 -2.50 -16.64 -14.08
CA LEU A 33 -1.77 -15.43 -13.73
C LEU A 33 -2.74 -14.24 -13.66
N VAL A 34 -2.74 -13.55 -12.53
CA VAL A 34 -3.58 -12.37 -12.29
C VAL A 34 -2.72 -11.29 -11.63
N THR A 35 -2.91 -10.05 -12.08
CA THR A 35 -2.42 -8.86 -11.38
C THR A 35 -3.60 -8.13 -10.75
N SER A 36 -3.45 -7.65 -9.53
CA SER A 36 -4.49 -6.89 -8.84
C SER A 36 -3.91 -5.85 -7.88
N PRO A 37 -4.55 -4.68 -7.78
CA PRO A 37 -4.22 -3.71 -6.73
C PRO A 37 -4.34 -4.34 -5.35
N GLY A 38 -3.33 -4.12 -4.50
CA GLY A 38 -3.22 -4.64 -3.15
C GLY A 38 -2.39 -3.72 -2.25
N GLY A 39 -1.79 -4.29 -1.21
CA GLY A 39 -1.14 -3.57 -0.11
C GLY A 39 -2.10 -3.34 1.04
N LYS A 40 -1.63 -3.56 2.28
CA LYS A 40 -2.50 -3.45 3.48
C LYS A 40 -3.03 -2.03 3.67
N GLY A 41 -2.22 -1.01 3.36
CA GLY A 41 -2.64 0.38 3.40
C GLY A 41 -3.75 0.67 2.41
N ALA A 42 -3.54 0.36 1.14
CA ALA A 42 -4.54 0.57 0.09
C ALA A 42 -5.84 -0.21 0.36
N ASN A 43 -5.74 -1.47 0.80
CA ASN A 43 -6.90 -2.30 1.10
C ASN A 43 -7.75 -1.72 2.24
N GLN A 44 -7.12 -1.20 3.30
CA GLN A 44 -7.83 -0.58 4.42
C GLN A 44 -8.43 0.78 4.01
N ALA A 45 -7.73 1.58 3.21
CA ALA A 45 -8.26 2.83 2.67
C ALA A 45 -9.52 2.58 1.83
N VAL A 46 -9.48 1.62 0.91
CA VAL A 46 -10.63 1.23 0.08
C VAL A 46 -11.78 0.70 0.95
N ALA A 47 -11.49 -0.14 1.96
CA ALA A 47 -12.52 -0.65 2.85
C ALA A 47 -13.23 0.46 3.61
N ALA A 48 -12.50 1.43 4.16
CA ALA A 48 -13.06 2.59 4.86
C ALA A 48 -13.90 3.47 3.91
N ALA A 49 -13.42 3.75 2.70
CA ALA A 49 -14.16 4.53 1.71
C ALA A 49 -15.48 3.84 1.29
N ARG A 50 -15.46 2.53 1.10
CA ARG A 50 -16.68 1.75 0.80
C ARG A 50 -17.69 1.73 1.95
N MET A 51 -17.26 1.99 3.17
CA MET A 51 -18.15 2.19 4.34
C MET A 51 -18.64 3.64 4.47
N GLY A 52 -18.29 4.52 3.53
CA GLY A 52 -18.76 5.91 3.47
C GLY A 52 -17.88 6.92 4.22
N ALA A 53 -16.67 6.54 4.62
CA ALA A 53 -15.73 7.49 5.21
C ALA A 53 -15.10 8.40 4.15
N ASP A 54 -14.75 9.63 4.54
CA ASP A 54 -13.86 10.51 3.80
C ASP A 54 -12.42 10.05 4.05
N VAL A 55 -11.77 9.48 3.03
CA VAL A 55 -10.49 8.78 3.18
C VAL A 55 -9.39 9.45 2.36
N HIS A 56 -8.28 9.74 3.02
CA HIS A 56 -7.06 10.29 2.42
C HIS A 56 -5.92 9.27 2.56
N MET A 57 -5.32 8.87 1.44
CA MET A 57 -4.19 7.93 1.43
C MET A 57 -2.87 8.70 1.34
N ILE A 58 -1.97 8.45 2.29
CA ILE A 58 -0.57 8.89 2.26
C ILE A 58 0.29 7.66 2.01
N GLY A 59 1.14 7.72 0.99
CA GLY A 59 2.03 6.63 0.62
C GLY A 59 2.92 7.01 -0.54
N ALA A 60 3.55 6.02 -1.17
CA ALA A 60 4.33 6.22 -2.37
C ALA A 60 4.22 5.03 -3.33
N VAL A 61 4.36 5.32 -4.61
CA VAL A 61 4.46 4.35 -5.70
C VAL A 61 5.62 4.74 -6.61
N GLY A 62 6.10 3.82 -7.42
CA GLY A 62 7.04 4.14 -8.49
C GLY A 62 6.34 4.91 -9.62
N ALA A 63 7.13 5.66 -10.39
CA ALA A 63 6.67 6.27 -11.65
C ALA A 63 6.59 5.22 -12.77
N ASP A 64 5.83 4.15 -12.54
CA ASP A 64 5.65 3.00 -13.43
C ASP A 64 4.16 2.68 -13.63
N SER A 65 3.85 1.69 -14.48
CA SER A 65 2.46 1.32 -14.79
C SER A 65 1.71 0.79 -13.56
N PHE A 66 2.39 0.06 -12.67
CA PHE A 66 1.76 -0.43 -11.44
C PHE A 66 1.39 0.70 -10.49
N GLY A 67 2.25 1.72 -10.37
CA GLY A 67 1.95 2.91 -9.58
C GLY A 67 0.72 3.67 -10.11
N GLN A 68 0.63 3.83 -11.42
CA GLN A 68 -0.52 4.45 -12.06
C GLN A 68 -1.81 3.67 -11.81
N ASP A 69 -1.78 2.34 -11.99
CA ASP A 69 -2.94 1.47 -11.78
C ASP A 69 -3.41 1.50 -10.32
N LEU A 70 -2.49 1.48 -9.35
CA LEU A 70 -2.80 1.57 -7.92
C LEU A 70 -3.48 2.89 -7.57
N LYS A 71 -2.96 4.03 -8.04
CA LYS A 71 -3.58 5.34 -7.80
C LYS A 71 -4.96 5.44 -8.45
N GLN A 72 -5.12 4.97 -9.68
CA GLN A 72 -6.42 4.95 -10.36
C GLN A 72 -7.43 4.06 -9.62
N SER A 73 -6.99 2.91 -9.11
CA SER A 73 -7.82 2.05 -8.29
C SER A 73 -8.32 2.75 -7.03
N LEU A 74 -7.45 3.42 -6.27
CA LEU A 74 -7.84 4.19 -5.09
C LEU A 74 -8.89 5.25 -5.43
N ILE A 75 -8.64 6.05 -6.47
CA ILE A 75 -9.57 7.10 -6.94
C ILE A 75 -10.92 6.49 -7.35
N GLY A 76 -10.90 5.36 -8.06
CA GLY A 76 -12.10 4.64 -8.48
C GLY A 76 -12.97 4.16 -7.31
N TYR A 77 -12.38 3.93 -6.14
CA TYR A 77 -13.09 3.60 -4.90
C TYR A 77 -13.43 4.80 -4.01
N GLY A 78 -13.16 6.03 -4.46
CA GLY A 78 -13.48 7.25 -3.74
C GLY A 78 -12.45 7.64 -2.66
N VAL A 79 -11.24 7.07 -2.71
CA VAL A 79 -10.14 7.48 -1.84
C VAL A 79 -9.42 8.68 -2.44
N ASN A 80 -9.16 9.72 -1.63
CA ASN A 80 -8.29 10.82 -2.03
C ASN A 80 -6.83 10.31 -2.07
N ALA A 81 -6.25 10.25 -3.27
CA ALA A 81 -4.90 9.78 -3.54
C ALA A 81 -3.90 10.92 -3.85
N GLU A 82 -4.23 12.17 -3.56
CA GLU A 82 -3.35 13.33 -3.82
C GLU A 82 -2.01 13.24 -3.07
N GLN A 83 -2.00 12.56 -1.91
CA GLN A 83 -0.82 12.39 -1.07
C GLN A 83 -0.07 11.07 -1.35
N VAL A 84 -0.46 10.34 -2.39
CA VAL A 84 0.30 9.20 -2.92
C VAL A 84 1.32 9.74 -3.92
N GLU A 85 2.59 9.77 -3.49
CA GLU A 85 3.70 10.30 -4.28
C GLU A 85 4.16 9.31 -5.35
N GLU A 86 4.47 9.82 -6.54
CA GLU A 86 5.10 9.05 -7.62
C GLU A 86 6.61 9.33 -7.64
N LEU A 87 7.41 8.31 -7.40
CA LEU A 87 8.85 8.41 -7.25
C LEU A 87 9.57 7.87 -8.49
N SER A 88 10.40 8.71 -9.11
CA SER A 88 11.28 8.27 -10.20
C SER A 88 12.47 7.48 -9.66
N GLY A 89 12.88 6.43 -10.37
CA GLY A 89 14.05 5.62 -10.01
C GLY A 89 13.81 4.59 -8.91
N VAL A 90 12.57 4.44 -8.45
CA VAL A 90 12.13 3.42 -7.49
C VAL A 90 10.95 2.67 -8.11
N SER A 91 10.91 1.35 -7.95
CA SER A 91 9.75 0.53 -8.38
C SER A 91 8.57 0.69 -7.42
N THR A 92 7.36 0.53 -7.94
CA THR A 92 6.19 0.29 -7.10
C THR A 92 6.36 -1.00 -6.30
N GLY A 93 5.84 -1.07 -5.08
CA GLY A 93 5.82 -2.30 -4.28
C GLY A 93 5.09 -3.44 -5.00
N VAL A 94 5.65 -4.64 -4.95
CA VAL A 94 5.11 -5.84 -5.64
C VAL A 94 5.07 -7.02 -4.68
N ALA A 95 3.94 -7.70 -4.60
CA ALA A 95 3.82 -9.00 -3.96
C ALA A 95 3.71 -10.11 -5.02
N VAL A 96 4.74 -10.96 -5.12
CA VAL A 96 4.71 -12.15 -5.97
C VAL A 96 4.11 -13.29 -5.16
N ILE A 97 2.94 -13.77 -5.58
CA ILE A 97 2.13 -14.74 -4.86
C ILE A 97 2.07 -16.04 -5.65
N VAL A 98 2.69 -17.09 -5.13
CA VAL A 98 2.58 -18.45 -5.69
C VAL A 98 1.57 -19.25 -4.89
N ARG A 99 0.49 -19.70 -5.55
CA ARG A 99 -0.56 -20.52 -4.94
C ARG A 99 -0.34 -22.00 -5.28
N VAL A 100 -0.20 -22.83 -4.26
CA VAL A 100 0.02 -24.28 -4.41
C VAL A 100 -0.81 -25.03 -3.39
N GLY A 101 -1.64 -25.98 -3.81
CA GLY A 101 -2.40 -26.84 -2.90
C GLY A 101 -3.38 -26.10 -2.00
N GLY A 102 -3.91 -24.95 -2.44
CA GLY A 102 -4.85 -24.14 -1.63
C GLY A 102 -4.19 -23.19 -0.63
N ASP A 103 -2.86 -23.16 -0.58
CA ASP A 103 -2.06 -22.27 0.25
C ASP A 103 -1.25 -21.28 -0.61
N ASN A 104 -0.73 -20.22 -0.04
CA ASN A 104 0.06 -19.21 -0.75
C ASN A 104 1.49 -19.08 -0.16
N ARG A 105 2.42 -18.70 -1.02
CA ARG A 105 3.75 -18.24 -0.63
C ARG A 105 4.01 -16.92 -1.32
N ILE A 106 4.46 -15.94 -0.54
CA ILE A 106 4.56 -14.55 -0.98
C ILE A 106 6.01 -14.10 -0.85
N ILE A 107 6.51 -13.49 -1.91
CA ILE A 107 7.75 -12.73 -1.90
C ILE A 107 7.38 -11.28 -2.12
N LEU A 108 7.75 -10.42 -1.18
CA LEU A 108 7.41 -9.01 -1.19
C LEU A 108 8.65 -8.17 -1.53
N ASP A 109 8.54 -7.38 -2.59
CA ASP A 109 9.42 -6.24 -2.82
C ASP A 109 8.70 -4.97 -2.34
N HIS A 110 9.27 -4.32 -1.32
CA HIS A 110 8.66 -3.13 -0.71
C HIS A 110 8.67 -1.91 -1.64
N GLY A 111 9.65 -1.83 -2.55
CA GLY A 111 9.75 -0.72 -3.50
C GLY A 111 9.57 0.65 -2.82
N ALA A 112 8.72 1.48 -3.40
CA ALA A 112 8.44 2.84 -2.93
C ALA A 112 7.84 2.91 -1.51
N ASN A 113 7.29 1.82 -0.95
CA ASN A 113 6.68 1.83 0.39
C ASN A 113 7.68 2.14 1.52
N HIS A 114 8.98 1.93 1.30
CA HIS A 114 10.03 2.17 2.30
C HIS A 114 10.80 3.49 2.08
N VAL A 115 10.35 4.34 1.17
CA VAL A 115 11.10 5.58 0.82
C VAL A 115 10.60 6.80 1.59
N ARG A 116 9.30 6.85 1.98
CA ARG A 116 8.75 8.01 2.69
C ARG A 116 9.40 8.18 4.05
N THR A 117 9.91 9.38 4.30
CA THR A 117 10.52 9.75 5.58
C THR A 117 9.46 10.26 6.58
N VAL A 118 9.83 10.32 7.85
CA VAL A 118 8.99 10.92 8.91
C VAL A 118 8.65 12.36 8.56
N ASP A 119 9.63 13.16 8.15
CA ASP A 119 9.45 14.60 7.88
C ASP A 119 8.53 14.83 6.68
N ASP A 120 8.63 14.00 5.63
CA ASP A 120 7.73 14.08 4.47
C ASP A 120 6.28 13.89 4.90
N VAL A 121 6.02 12.84 5.70
CA VAL A 121 4.64 12.51 6.11
C VAL A 121 4.12 13.50 7.15
N LYS A 122 4.95 13.98 8.09
CA LYS A 122 4.57 15.03 9.04
C LYS A 122 4.14 16.30 8.30
N THR A 123 4.90 16.71 7.28
CA THR A 123 4.55 17.88 6.44
C THR A 123 3.17 17.71 5.77
N VAL A 124 2.82 16.49 5.38
CA VAL A 124 1.49 16.20 4.84
C VAL A 124 0.44 16.26 5.94
N LEU A 125 0.66 15.62 7.08
CA LEU A 125 -0.26 15.60 8.22
C LEU A 125 -0.56 17.04 8.72
N ASP A 126 0.45 17.89 8.86
CA ASP A 126 0.29 19.29 9.28
C ASP A 126 -0.65 20.10 8.36
N ARG A 127 -0.73 19.69 7.11
CA ARG A 127 -1.57 20.37 6.11
C ARG A 127 -2.99 19.83 6.06
N ILE A 128 -3.20 18.53 6.29
CA ILE A 128 -4.50 17.91 6.05
C ILE A 128 -5.20 17.40 7.32
N ALA A 129 -4.46 17.12 8.40
CA ALA A 129 -5.07 16.58 9.62
C ALA A 129 -5.79 17.66 10.43
N GLU A 130 -6.90 17.28 11.03
CA GLU A 130 -7.69 18.10 11.94
C GLU A 130 -8.00 17.30 13.21
N PRO A 131 -8.17 17.97 14.36
CA PRO A 131 -8.53 17.28 15.59
C PRO A 131 -9.81 16.45 15.42
N GLY A 132 -9.75 15.17 15.84
CA GLY A 132 -10.84 14.21 15.69
C GLY A 132 -10.82 13.41 14.39
N ASP A 133 -9.80 13.57 13.54
CA ASP A 133 -9.53 12.66 12.43
C ASP A 133 -8.97 11.32 12.96
N VAL A 134 -9.09 10.26 12.17
CA VAL A 134 -8.55 8.93 12.51
C VAL A 134 -7.30 8.67 11.69
N PHE A 135 -6.15 8.52 12.35
CA PHE A 135 -4.93 8.06 11.70
C PHE A 135 -4.85 6.53 11.72
N LEU A 136 -4.78 5.92 10.55
CA LEU A 136 -4.74 4.47 10.35
C LEU A 136 -3.45 4.06 9.66
N THR A 137 -2.73 3.08 10.23
CA THR A 137 -1.48 2.57 9.65
C THR A 137 -1.31 1.08 9.89
N GLN A 138 -0.34 0.47 9.19
CA GLN A 138 0.04 -0.93 9.26
C GLN A 138 1.57 -1.02 9.32
N PHE A 139 2.11 -2.24 9.47
CA PHE A 139 3.56 -2.45 9.60
C PHE A 139 4.18 -2.99 8.29
N GLU A 140 3.82 -2.40 7.14
CA GLU A 140 4.40 -2.70 5.82
C GLU A 140 5.20 -1.55 5.21
N CYS A 141 5.22 -0.38 5.87
CA CYS A 141 6.17 0.70 5.61
C CYS A 141 7.36 0.58 6.58
N GLU A 142 8.33 1.50 6.45
CA GLU A 142 9.47 1.53 7.39
C GLU A 142 8.98 1.64 8.84
N LEU A 143 9.38 0.70 9.69
CA LEU A 143 8.82 0.58 11.05
C LEU A 143 9.16 1.78 11.93
N SER A 144 10.37 2.30 11.85
CA SER A 144 10.78 3.47 12.62
C SER A 144 9.93 4.68 12.27
N THR A 145 9.71 4.92 10.97
CA THR A 145 8.82 5.95 10.46
C THR A 145 7.40 5.75 10.97
N THR A 146 6.86 4.53 10.87
CA THR A 146 5.50 4.22 11.29
C THR A 146 5.28 4.52 12.78
N PHE A 147 6.20 4.10 13.66
CA PHE A 147 6.07 4.35 15.10
C PHE A 147 6.14 5.83 15.46
N GLU A 148 7.01 6.60 14.79
CA GLU A 148 7.08 8.04 15.02
C GLU A 148 5.81 8.76 14.56
N LEU A 149 5.25 8.35 13.42
CA LEU A 149 4.02 8.94 12.90
C LEU A 149 2.80 8.62 13.78
N ILE A 150 2.72 7.44 14.40
CA ILE A 150 1.67 7.13 15.38
C ILE A 150 1.72 8.11 16.56
N ARG A 151 2.91 8.40 17.10
CA ARG A 151 3.05 9.37 18.20
C ARG A 151 2.66 10.77 17.73
N TYR A 152 3.16 11.17 16.58
CA TYR A 152 2.87 12.49 16.02
C TYR A 152 1.39 12.70 15.74
N ALA A 153 0.71 11.74 15.13
CA ALA A 153 -0.73 11.80 14.90
C ALA A 153 -1.53 11.94 16.21
N HIS A 154 -1.09 11.26 17.28
CA HIS A 154 -1.70 11.41 18.61
C HIS A 154 -1.50 12.82 19.19
N GLU A 155 -0.37 13.47 18.93
CA GLU A 155 -0.10 14.85 19.38
C GLU A 155 -0.95 15.88 18.64
N LEU A 156 -1.38 15.59 17.41
CA LEU A 156 -2.24 16.46 16.61
C LEU A 156 -3.73 16.42 17.07
N GLY A 157 -4.14 15.44 17.88
CA GLY A 157 -5.51 15.27 18.41
C GLY A 157 -6.35 14.33 17.61
#